data_744460ce22faf21527d211230dc8a382
#
_entry.id   744460ce22faf21527d211230dc8a382
#
_cell.length_a   1.000
_cell.length_b   1.000
_cell.length_c   1.000
_cell.angle_alpha   90.00
_cell.angle_beta   90.00
_cell.angle_gamma   90.00
#
_symmetry.space_group_name_H-M   'P 1'
#
loop_
_entity.id
_entity.type
_entity.pdbx_description
1 polymer ?
#
loop_
_entity_poly.entity_id
_entity_poly.type
_entity_poly.pdbx_seq_one_letter_code
_entity_poly.pdbx_strand_id
1 'polypeptide(L)'
;MVNQSLKNKKIIISAGASGIGLATAKVCLSRGAYVYLCDIDNKSLNKLNKHPLINKRLFKYNCDASDESQVLDLFKKINKKTKKIDALINNVGIAGPTGTLEKLKSKDWENTLKVNVISHFYFSKYSIPMLKKNK
;
A
#
# COMPACT_ATOMS: atom_id res chain seq x y z
N MET A 1 -21.81 -15.48 -10.77
CA MET A 1 -20.68 -14.69 -10.19
C MET A 1 -19.39 -15.33 -10.67
N VAL A 2 -18.57 -14.60 -11.39
CA VAL A 2 -17.25 -15.08 -11.81
C VAL A 2 -16.37 -15.15 -10.56
N ASN A 3 -16.12 -16.34 -10.07
CA ASN A 3 -15.22 -16.57 -8.95
C ASN A 3 -13.76 -16.43 -9.44
N GLN A 4 -13.32 -15.19 -9.63
CA GLN A 4 -11.94 -14.93 -10.06
C GLN A 4 -11.00 -15.26 -8.92
N SER A 5 -10.32 -16.38 -9.02
CA SER A 5 -9.28 -16.78 -8.09
C SER A 5 -8.05 -15.87 -8.22
N LEU A 6 -7.55 -15.37 -7.08
CA LEU A 6 -6.27 -14.67 -6.99
C LEU A 6 -5.15 -15.60 -6.47
N LYS A 7 -5.34 -16.90 -6.60
CA LYS A 7 -4.39 -17.91 -6.09
C LYS A 7 -2.97 -17.61 -6.58
N ASN A 8 -2.06 -17.47 -5.61
CA ASN A 8 -0.64 -17.17 -5.80
C ASN A 8 -0.33 -15.82 -6.46
N LYS A 9 -1.32 -14.94 -6.70
CA LYS A 9 -1.09 -13.56 -7.12
C LYS A 9 -0.41 -12.78 -6.01
N LYS A 10 0.50 -11.90 -6.36
CA LYS A 10 1.30 -11.09 -5.45
C LYS A 10 0.91 -9.63 -5.62
N ILE A 11 0.36 -9.04 -4.57
CA ILE A 11 -0.27 -7.72 -4.60
C ILE A 11 0.37 -6.83 -3.55
N ILE A 12 0.81 -5.64 -3.96
CA ILE A 12 1.27 -4.60 -3.03
C ILE A 12 0.12 -3.63 -2.78
N ILE A 13 -0.10 -3.23 -1.52
CA ILE A 13 -1.14 -2.27 -1.11
C ILE A 13 -0.51 -1.22 -0.20
N SER A 14 -0.58 0.04 -0.60
CA SER A 14 -0.17 1.16 0.25
C SER A 14 -1.32 1.61 1.17
N ALA A 15 -1.03 2.06 2.40
CA ALA A 15 -2.01 2.38 3.45
C ALA A 15 -3.02 1.23 3.67
N GLY A 16 -2.49 0.02 3.85
CA GLY A 16 -3.28 -1.22 3.84
C GLY A 16 -3.75 -1.69 5.22
N ALA A 17 -3.44 -0.99 6.31
CA ALA A 17 -3.74 -1.47 7.66
C ALA A 17 -5.12 -1.05 8.18
N SER A 18 -5.85 -0.21 7.46
CA SER A 18 -7.17 0.25 7.85
C SER A 18 -8.06 0.56 6.62
N GLY A 19 -9.33 0.90 6.85
CA GLY A 19 -10.25 1.42 5.84
C GLY A 19 -10.32 0.57 4.56
N ILE A 20 -10.33 1.25 3.42
CA ILE A 20 -10.47 0.64 2.08
C ILE A 20 -9.28 -0.28 1.77
N GLY A 21 -8.05 0.13 2.12
CA GLY A 21 -6.86 -0.69 1.91
C GLY A 21 -6.92 -2.03 2.63
N LEU A 22 -7.37 -2.04 3.89
CA LEU A 22 -7.54 -3.27 4.67
C LEU A 22 -8.67 -4.14 4.11
N ALA A 23 -9.80 -3.54 3.72
CA ALA A 23 -10.91 -4.28 3.11
C ALA A 23 -10.45 -4.98 1.82
N THR A 24 -9.68 -4.27 0.99
CA THR A 24 -9.07 -4.81 -0.23
C THR A 24 -8.09 -5.94 0.08
N ALA A 25 -7.21 -5.76 1.08
CA ALA A 25 -6.27 -6.79 1.50
C ALA A 25 -6.98 -8.08 1.94
N LYS A 26 -8.07 -7.96 2.71
CA LYS A 26 -8.89 -9.11 3.15
C LYS A 26 -9.49 -9.87 1.98
N VAL A 27 -10.05 -9.17 0.98
CA VAL A 27 -10.60 -9.80 -0.23
C VAL A 27 -9.50 -10.51 -1.01
N CYS A 28 -8.34 -9.88 -1.20
CA CYS A 28 -7.21 -10.50 -1.89
C CYS A 28 -6.73 -11.77 -1.18
N LEU A 29 -6.58 -11.73 0.15
CA LEU A 29 -6.16 -12.89 0.96
C LEU A 29 -7.18 -14.03 0.90
N SER A 30 -8.48 -13.72 1.03
CA SER A 30 -9.55 -14.73 0.96
C SER A 30 -9.63 -15.44 -0.41
N ARG A 31 -9.15 -14.79 -1.46
CA ARG A 31 -9.05 -15.33 -2.82
C ARG A 31 -7.70 -16.00 -3.13
N GLY A 32 -6.82 -16.14 -2.14
CA GLY A 32 -5.57 -16.88 -2.23
C GLY A 32 -4.36 -16.08 -2.69
N ALA A 33 -4.42 -14.74 -2.69
CA ALA A 33 -3.28 -13.89 -3.00
C ALA A 33 -2.25 -13.84 -1.86
N TYR A 34 -1.01 -13.49 -2.20
CA TYR A 34 -0.02 -12.96 -1.29
C TYR A 34 -0.14 -11.44 -1.27
N VAL A 35 -0.27 -10.86 -0.09
CA VAL A 35 -0.44 -9.41 0.08
C VAL A 35 0.76 -8.83 0.84
N TYR A 36 1.37 -7.84 0.25
CA TYR A 36 2.44 -7.02 0.81
C TYR A 36 1.85 -5.65 1.09
N LEU A 37 1.46 -5.37 2.32
CA LEU A 37 0.90 -4.08 2.68
C LEU A 37 1.85 -3.26 3.54
N CYS A 38 1.76 -1.96 3.40
CA CYS A 38 2.41 -1.03 4.32
C CYS A 38 1.41 -0.01 4.86
N ASP A 39 1.77 0.58 5.98
CA ASP A 39 1.04 1.69 6.60
C ASP A 39 2.00 2.51 7.46
N ILE A 40 1.71 3.79 7.64
CA ILE A 40 2.43 4.66 8.57
C ILE A 40 2.01 4.38 10.02
N ASP A 41 0.78 3.88 10.23
CA ASP A 41 0.22 3.63 11.56
C ASP A 41 0.61 2.24 12.09
N ASN A 42 1.64 2.22 12.95
CA ASN A 42 2.08 1.01 13.63
C ASN A 42 1.00 0.36 14.50
N LYS A 43 0.08 1.15 15.09
CA LYS A 43 -0.99 0.60 15.93
C LYS A 43 -1.94 -0.24 15.09
N SER A 44 -2.34 0.26 13.93
CA SER A 44 -3.19 -0.48 12.98
C SER A 44 -2.47 -1.71 12.43
N LEU A 45 -1.18 -1.61 12.09
CA LEU A 45 -0.39 -2.78 11.68
C LEU A 45 -0.31 -3.86 12.76
N ASN A 46 -0.16 -3.47 14.04
CA ASN A 46 -0.10 -4.42 15.16
C ASN A 46 -1.45 -5.10 15.44
N LYS A 47 -2.57 -4.40 15.26
CA LYS A 47 -3.91 -5.00 15.37
C LYS A 47 -4.11 -6.14 14.39
N LEU A 48 -3.48 -6.10 13.23
CA LEU A 48 -3.57 -7.17 12.24
C LEU A 48 -3.00 -8.50 12.75
N ASN A 49 -2.09 -8.52 13.72
CA ASN A 49 -1.54 -9.77 14.28
C ASN A 49 -2.60 -10.71 14.87
N LYS A 50 -3.73 -10.18 15.31
CA LYS A 50 -4.85 -10.93 15.91
C LYS A 50 -5.99 -11.22 14.94
N HIS A 51 -5.85 -10.84 13.67
CA HIS A 51 -6.94 -10.98 12.71
C HIS A 51 -7.01 -12.41 12.14
N PRO A 52 -8.20 -13.07 12.10
CA PRO A 52 -8.34 -14.46 11.64
C PRO A 52 -7.87 -14.74 10.21
N LEU A 53 -7.90 -13.73 9.33
CA LEU A 53 -7.42 -13.84 7.95
C LEU A 53 -5.90 -13.69 7.81
N ILE A 54 -5.19 -13.44 8.93
CA ILE A 54 -3.74 -13.36 8.90
C ILE A 54 -3.18 -14.77 8.84
N ASN A 55 -2.71 -15.10 7.69
CA ASN A 55 -2.05 -16.35 7.38
C ASN A 55 -0.63 -16.05 6.88
N LYS A 56 0.08 -17.10 6.49
CA LYS A 56 1.44 -17.02 5.92
C LYS A 56 1.54 -16.20 4.62
N ARG A 57 0.44 -15.61 4.13
CA ARG A 57 0.37 -14.86 2.87
C ARG A 57 0.30 -13.35 3.05
N LEU A 58 0.21 -12.83 4.30
CA LEU A 58 0.24 -11.42 4.60
C LEU A 58 1.61 -11.00 5.10
N PHE A 59 2.22 -10.02 4.42
CA PHE A 59 3.46 -9.36 4.82
C PHE A 59 3.16 -7.90 5.11
N LYS A 60 3.55 -7.43 6.31
CA LYS A 60 3.26 -6.09 6.81
C LYS A 60 4.54 -5.29 7.01
N TYR A 61 4.48 -4.02 6.67
CA TYR A 61 5.62 -3.12 6.78
C TYR A 61 5.18 -1.76 7.32
N ASN A 62 5.96 -1.18 8.21
CA ASN A 62 5.80 0.24 8.54
C ASN A 62 6.52 1.07 7.48
N CYS A 63 5.83 2.07 6.92
CA CYS A 63 6.38 2.93 5.88
C CYS A 63 5.54 4.18 5.74
N ASP A 64 6.17 5.34 5.77
CA ASP A 64 5.58 6.58 5.28
C ASP A 64 5.69 6.61 3.75
N ALA A 65 4.56 6.49 3.07
CA ALA A 65 4.50 6.46 1.62
C ALA A 65 4.92 7.80 0.96
N SER A 66 4.93 8.89 1.71
CA SER A 66 5.37 10.20 1.24
C SER A 66 6.89 10.43 1.37
N ASP A 67 7.61 9.48 1.98
CA ASP A 67 9.07 9.48 2.11
C ASP A 67 9.68 8.48 1.12
N GLU A 68 10.34 9.02 0.08
CA GLU A 68 10.92 8.16 -0.98
C GLU A 68 11.95 7.16 -0.44
N SER A 69 12.74 7.54 0.57
CA SER A 69 13.77 6.65 1.13
C SER A 69 13.14 5.46 1.84
N GLN A 70 12.06 5.67 2.60
CA GLN A 70 11.31 4.59 3.24
C GLN A 70 10.61 3.70 2.20
N VAL A 71 10.05 4.27 1.14
CA VAL A 71 9.47 3.50 0.04
C VAL A 71 10.51 2.65 -0.67
N LEU A 72 11.69 3.20 -0.97
CA LEU A 72 12.80 2.44 -1.54
C LEU A 72 13.21 1.25 -0.66
N ASP A 73 13.33 1.46 0.65
CA ASP A 73 13.68 0.40 1.60
C ASP A 73 12.58 -0.66 1.73
N LEU A 74 11.32 -0.24 1.68
CA LEU A 74 10.17 -1.16 1.59
C LEU A 74 10.31 -2.07 0.37
N PHE A 75 10.56 -1.51 -0.81
CA PHE A 75 10.70 -2.30 -2.04
C PHE A 75 11.93 -3.21 -2.02
N LYS A 76 13.04 -2.80 -1.40
CA LYS A 76 14.19 -3.70 -1.14
C LYS A 76 13.79 -4.90 -0.28
N LYS A 77 13.01 -4.69 0.80
CA LYS A 77 12.50 -5.76 1.66
C LYS A 77 11.55 -6.70 0.91
N ILE A 78 10.62 -6.16 0.13
CA ILE A 78 9.69 -6.94 -0.69
C ILE A 78 10.48 -7.77 -1.73
N ASN A 79 11.48 -7.16 -2.39
CA ASN A 79 12.30 -7.81 -3.41
C ASN A 79 13.14 -9.00 -2.87
N LYS A 80 13.39 -9.07 -1.56
CA LYS A 80 13.97 -10.25 -0.90
C LYS A 80 12.97 -11.42 -0.82
N LYS A 81 11.66 -11.13 -0.77
CA LYS A 81 10.59 -12.13 -0.69
C LYS A 81 10.08 -12.56 -2.06
N THR A 82 10.02 -11.63 -3.01
CA THR A 82 9.56 -11.91 -4.37
C THR A 82 10.22 -10.97 -5.38
N LYS A 83 10.55 -11.50 -6.56
CA LYS A 83 11.16 -10.72 -7.65
C LYS A 83 10.13 -10.14 -8.60
N LYS A 84 8.87 -10.57 -8.51
CA LYS A 84 7.77 -10.13 -9.37
C LYS A 84 6.49 -9.92 -8.55
N ILE A 85 5.64 -9.02 -9.01
CA ILE A 85 4.31 -8.77 -8.46
C ILE A 85 3.29 -8.73 -9.60
N ASP A 86 2.04 -9.03 -9.28
CA ASP A 86 0.95 -9.05 -10.25
C ASP A 86 0.16 -7.74 -10.25
N ALA A 87 0.10 -7.04 -9.12
CA ALA A 87 -0.61 -5.76 -9.00
C ALA A 87 -0.02 -4.84 -7.93
N LEU A 88 -0.17 -3.56 -8.15
CA LEU A 88 0.00 -2.50 -7.17
C LEU A 88 -1.34 -1.81 -6.94
N ILE A 89 -1.71 -1.59 -5.68
CA ILE A 89 -2.87 -0.80 -5.28
C ILE A 89 -2.37 0.44 -4.55
N ASN A 90 -2.39 1.57 -5.24
CA ASN A 90 -2.11 2.88 -4.69
C ASN A 90 -3.34 3.38 -3.92
N ASN A 91 -3.34 3.23 -2.60
CA ASN A 91 -4.49 3.54 -1.73
C ASN A 91 -4.20 4.66 -0.73
N VAL A 92 -2.98 5.15 -0.65
CA VAL A 92 -2.63 6.27 0.25
C VAL A 92 -3.45 7.50 -0.10
N GLY A 93 -4.00 8.16 0.93
CA GLY A 93 -4.66 9.45 0.75
C GLY A 93 -5.06 10.07 2.09
N ILE A 94 -5.05 11.39 2.11
CA ILE A 94 -5.58 12.22 3.20
C ILE A 94 -6.54 13.25 2.62
N ALA A 95 -7.54 13.69 3.41
CA ALA A 95 -8.50 14.70 2.99
C ALA A 95 -7.84 16.07 2.77
N GLY A 96 -6.75 16.36 3.48
CA GLY A 96 -6.12 17.66 3.47
C GLY A 96 -6.90 18.71 4.29
N PRO A 97 -6.45 19.98 4.25
CA PRO A 97 -7.09 21.07 5.00
C PRO A 97 -8.44 21.44 4.39
N THR A 98 -9.37 21.87 5.27
CA THR A 98 -10.68 22.36 4.87
C THR A 98 -10.75 23.88 5.10
N GLY A 99 -11.28 24.62 4.16
CA GLY A 99 -11.44 26.10 4.26
C GLY A 99 -11.54 26.76 2.90
N THR A 100 -11.69 28.09 2.91
CA THR A 100 -11.63 28.87 1.67
C THR A 100 -10.16 28.96 1.21
N LEU A 101 -9.93 28.94 -0.10
CA LEU A 101 -8.60 28.79 -0.70
C LEU A 101 -7.60 29.83 -0.18
N GLU A 102 -8.03 31.08 -0.01
CA GLU A 102 -7.18 32.19 0.45
C GLU A 102 -6.74 32.06 1.93
N LYS A 103 -7.37 31.15 2.69
CA LYS A 103 -7.04 30.90 4.10
C LYS A 103 -6.22 29.62 4.31
N LEU A 104 -6.06 28.82 3.26
CA LEU A 104 -5.26 27.59 3.37
C LEU A 104 -3.77 27.93 3.47
N LYS A 105 -3.07 27.21 4.34
CA LYS A 105 -1.61 27.33 4.44
C LYS A 105 -0.96 26.54 3.30
N SER A 106 -0.02 27.14 2.59
CA SER A 106 0.71 26.50 1.50
C SER A 106 1.32 25.16 1.92
N LYS A 107 1.90 25.10 3.13
CA LYS A 107 2.49 23.88 3.66
C LYS A 107 1.49 22.72 3.78
N ASP A 108 0.24 22.98 4.17
CA ASP A 108 -0.79 21.96 4.30
C ASP A 108 -1.22 21.47 2.91
N TRP A 109 -1.31 22.40 1.95
CA TRP A 109 -1.59 22.09 0.55
C TRP A 109 -0.49 21.21 -0.06
N GLU A 110 0.78 21.63 0.09
CA GLU A 110 1.94 20.87 -0.38
C GLU A 110 2.00 19.46 0.23
N ASN A 111 1.75 19.34 1.54
CA ASN A 111 1.68 18.04 2.20
C ASN A 111 0.57 17.16 1.64
N THR A 112 -0.60 17.73 1.35
CA THR A 112 -1.71 16.99 0.74
C THR A 112 -1.32 16.43 -0.63
N LEU A 113 -0.67 17.23 -1.48
CA LEU A 113 -0.16 16.76 -2.77
C LEU A 113 0.94 15.70 -2.60
N LYS A 114 1.84 15.91 -1.65
CA LYS A 114 2.91 14.95 -1.36
C LYS A 114 2.33 13.58 -0.97
N VAL A 115 1.36 13.56 -0.08
CA VAL A 115 0.72 12.31 0.37
C VAL A 115 -0.16 11.69 -0.72
N ASN A 116 -0.98 12.48 -1.43
CA ASN A 116 -2.00 11.94 -2.34
C ASN A 116 -1.50 11.69 -3.77
N VAL A 117 -0.41 12.35 -4.18
CA VAL A 117 0.09 12.28 -5.57
C VAL A 117 1.51 11.74 -5.61
N ILE A 118 2.45 12.39 -4.90
CA ILE A 118 3.87 12.02 -4.97
C ILE A 118 4.11 10.61 -4.42
N SER A 119 3.40 10.21 -3.36
CA SER A 119 3.48 8.83 -2.85
C SER A 119 3.13 7.78 -3.92
N HIS A 120 2.09 8.03 -4.71
CA HIS A 120 1.68 7.13 -5.80
C HIS A 120 2.73 7.04 -6.90
N PHE A 121 3.43 8.15 -7.17
CA PHE A 121 4.58 8.15 -8.08
C PHE A 121 5.71 7.25 -7.54
N TYR A 122 6.09 7.37 -6.26
CA TYR A 122 7.14 6.54 -5.67
C TYR A 122 6.79 5.05 -5.74
N PHE A 123 5.59 4.67 -5.33
CA PHE A 123 5.13 3.29 -5.40
C PHE A 123 5.11 2.76 -6.82
N SER A 124 4.62 3.53 -7.78
CA SER A 124 4.60 3.15 -9.19
C SER A 124 6.02 3.00 -9.74
N LYS A 125 6.91 3.95 -9.47
CA LYS A 125 8.32 3.94 -9.89
C LYS A 125 9.02 2.64 -9.50
N TYR A 126 8.87 2.21 -8.24
CA TYR A 126 9.54 1.02 -7.74
C TYR A 126 8.79 -0.29 -8.04
N SER A 127 7.49 -0.24 -8.33
CA SER A 127 6.68 -1.40 -8.70
C SER A 127 6.84 -1.83 -10.15
N ILE A 128 6.97 -0.88 -11.08
CA ILE A 128 6.99 -1.14 -12.53
C ILE A 128 8.05 -2.20 -12.92
N PRO A 129 9.31 -2.15 -12.41
CA PRO A 129 10.28 -3.19 -12.73
C PRO A 129 9.87 -4.60 -12.29
N MET A 130 9.10 -4.70 -11.19
CA MET A 130 8.59 -5.98 -10.68
C MET A 130 7.34 -6.47 -11.43
N LEU A 131 6.48 -5.53 -11.86
CA LEU A 131 5.29 -5.81 -12.69
C LEU A 131 5.69 -6.32 -14.07
N LYS A 132 6.71 -5.73 -14.69
CA LYS A 132 7.22 -6.13 -16.01
C LYS A 132 7.75 -7.55 -16.06
N LYS A 133 8.13 -8.15 -14.91
CA LYS A 133 8.63 -9.54 -14.83
C LYS A 133 7.52 -10.59 -14.91
N ASN A 134 6.26 -10.21 -15.02
CA ASN A 134 5.12 -11.13 -15.22
C ASN A 134 4.77 -11.36 -16.70
N LYS A 135 5.54 -10.79 -17.59
CA LYS A 135 5.38 -11.01 -19.05
C LYS A 135 6.00 -12.32 -19.47
#